data_bd2ff80ec9d8487d2a20c2308c9a9e37
#
_entry.id   bd2ff80ec9d8487d2a20c2308c9a9e37
#
_cell.length_a   1.000
_cell.length_b   1.000
_cell.length_c   1.000
_cell.angle_alpha   90.00
_cell.angle_beta   90.00
_cell.angle_gamma   90.00
#
_symmetry.space_group_name_H-M   'P 1'
#
loop_
_entity.id
_entity.type
_entity.pdbx_description
1 polymer ?
#
loop_
_entity_poly.entity_id
_entity_poly.type
_entity_poly.pdbx_seq_one_letter_code
_entity_poly.pdbx_strand_id
1 'polypeptide(L)'
;MTEQTTSPTLPKPGQPIVFRNGTVVTVDDTRSVLADTDVLIVGQNIEAIGRGLAVPDGTFEIDATGGIVMPGMIDTHRHMWQTAMRGYGADWTLTQYFVWYYLEHGKSFRPEDVYAGNKLSALDALDAGVTTTVDWSHGLRTLEHGEAALDALTSSDGRYVLAYGNIFNGPWE
;
A
#
# COMPACT_ATOMS: atom_id res chain seq x y z
N MET A 1 35.93 -2.27 14.78
CA MET A 1 35.66 -2.54 13.36
C MET A 1 34.19 -2.24 13.13
N THR A 2 33.88 -1.08 12.57
CA THR A 2 32.50 -0.69 12.21
C THR A 2 32.20 -1.34 10.88
N GLU A 3 31.35 -2.36 10.86
CA GLU A 3 30.74 -2.84 9.62
C GLU A 3 29.99 -1.67 8.97
N GLN A 4 30.48 -1.23 7.82
CA GLN A 4 29.73 -0.35 6.95
C GLN A 4 28.54 -1.19 6.43
N THR A 5 27.36 -0.98 6.98
CA THR A 5 26.12 -1.44 6.36
C THR A 5 25.96 -0.72 5.03
N THR A 6 26.37 -1.35 3.94
CA THR A 6 26.04 -0.88 2.60
C THR A 6 24.52 -0.94 2.45
N SER A 7 23.90 0.20 2.16
CA SER A 7 22.47 0.19 1.80
C SER A 7 22.21 -0.82 0.69
N PRO A 8 21.14 -1.60 0.77
CA PRO A 8 20.84 -2.57 -0.27
C PRO A 8 20.70 -1.86 -1.61
N THR A 9 21.32 -2.41 -2.64
CA THR A 9 21.17 -1.91 -4.01
C THR A 9 19.71 -2.15 -4.42
N LEU A 10 19.04 -1.13 -4.95
CA LEU A 10 17.67 -1.26 -5.45
C LEU A 10 17.65 -1.38 -6.97
N PRO A 11 16.66 -2.06 -7.56
CA PRO A 11 16.50 -2.11 -9.00
C PRO A 11 16.21 -0.72 -9.57
N LYS A 12 16.68 -0.47 -10.79
CA LYS A 12 16.39 0.78 -11.51
C LYS A 12 14.97 0.74 -12.08
N PRO A 13 14.31 1.89 -12.27
CA PRO A 13 13.02 1.94 -12.95
C PRO A 13 13.05 1.20 -14.30
N GLY A 14 12.11 0.27 -14.50
CA GLY A 14 12.00 -0.53 -15.71
C GLY A 14 13.01 -1.68 -15.86
N GLN A 15 13.93 -1.85 -14.93
CA GLN A 15 14.84 -2.99 -14.91
C GLN A 15 14.07 -4.28 -14.62
N PRO A 16 14.26 -5.38 -15.38
CA PRO A 16 13.70 -6.67 -15.03
C PRO A 16 14.18 -7.12 -13.64
N ILE A 17 13.31 -7.80 -12.90
CA ILE A 17 13.62 -8.31 -11.57
C ILE A 17 13.34 -9.80 -11.55
N VAL A 18 14.23 -10.59 -10.97
CA VAL A 18 13.98 -12.00 -10.67
C VAL A 18 14.18 -12.28 -9.18
N PHE A 19 13.19 -12.90 -8.57
CA PHE A 19 13.32 -13.53 -7.27
C PHE A 19 13.77 -14.96 -7.48
N ARG A 20 14.89 -15.36 -6.87
CA ARG A 20 15.51 -16.69 -7.02
C ARG A 20 15.22 -17.57 -5.83
N ASN A 21 14.91 -18.84 -6.11
CA ASN A 21 14.88 -19.93 -5.12
C ASN A 21 13.89 -19.73 -3.96
N GLY A 22 12.84 -18.94 -4.15
CA GLY A 22 11.84 -18.69 -3.11
C GLY A 22 10.81 -19.80 -2.98
N THR A 23 10.02 -19.76 -1.91
CA THR A 23 8.74 -20.47 -1.84
C THR A 23 7.68 -19.57 -2.45
N VAL A 24 7.21 -19.90 -3.65
CA VAL A 24 6.21 -19.08 -4.36
C VAL A 24 4.81 -19.53 -3.99
N VAL A 25 4.00 -18.58 -3.52
CA VAL A 25 2.56 -18.76 -3.26
C VAL A 25 1.81 -18.02 -4.35
N THR A 26 1.17 -18.72 -5.27
CA THR A 26 0.64 -18.12 -6.50
C THR A 26 -0.62 -17.29 -6.28
N VAL A 27 -1.44 -17.66 -5.30
CA VAL A 27 -2.74 -17.01 -4.99
C VAL A 27 -3.67 -16.89 -6.22
N ASP A 28 -3.41 -17.70 -7.24
CA ASP A 28 -4.26 -17.88 -8.43
C ASP A 28 -5.32 -18.98 -8.19
N ASP A 29 -6.07 -19.33 -9.23
CA ASP A 29 -7.10 -20.36 -9.14
C ASP A 29 -6.55 -21.73 -8.71
N THR A 30 -5.27 -22.00 -9.00
CA THR A 30 -4.60 -23.26 -8.62
C THR A 30 -4.17 -23.27 -7.16
N ARG A 31 -3.99 -22.09 -6.53
CA ARG A 31 -3.53 -21.90 -5.15
C ARG A 31 -2.28 -22.71 -4.83
N SER A 32 -1.35 -22.72 -5.78
CA SER A 32 -0.14 -23.52 -5.68
C SER A 32 0.88 -22.94 -4.71
N VAL A 33 1.61 -23.82 -4.03
CA VAL A 33 2.80 -23.50 -3.24
C VAL A 33 3.98 -24.23 -3.86
N LEU A 34 4.92 -23.49 -4.42
CA LEU A 34 6.02 -24.00 -5.24
C LEU A 34 7.34 -23.71 -4.52
N ALA A 35 8.03 -24.75 -4.06
CA ALA A 35 9.33 -24.61 -3.40
C ALA A 35 10.46 -24.44 -4.43
N ASP A 36 11.55 -23.76 -4.05
CA ASP A 36 12.75 -23.54 -4.85
C ASP A 36 12.43 -23.02 -6.26
N THR A 37 11.63 -21.98 -6.31
CA THR A 37 11.05 -21.47 -7.55
C THR A 37 11.40 -20.01 -7.76
N ASP A 38 11.71 -19.65 -9.00
CA ASP A 38 12.00 -18.28 -9.41
C ASP A 38 10.73 -17.57 -9.89
N VAL A 39 10.68 -16.27 -9.72
CA VAL A 39 9.65 -15.37 -10.30
C VAL A 39 10.34 -14.27 -11.07
N LEU A 40 10.12 -14.22 -12.38
CA LEU A 40 10.63 -13.15 -13.25
C LEU A 40 9.56 -12.10 -13.49
N ILE A 41 9.90 -10.86 -13.22
CA ILE A 41 9.06 -9.67 -13.47
C ILE A 41 9.72 -8.82 -14.54
N VAL A 42 8.95 -8.49 -15.59
CA VAL A 42 9.37 -7.60 -16.67
C VAL A 42 8.32 -6.48 -16.82
N GLY A 43 8.75 -5.25 -16.60
CA GLY A 43 7.82 -4.12 -16.56
C GLY A 43 6.79 -4.27 -15.44
N GLN A 44 5.52 -4.44 -15.81
CA GLN A 44 4.40 -4.57 -14.87
C GLN A 44 3.81 -5.99 -14.82
N ASN A 45 4.47 -6.96 -15.44
CA ASN A 45 3.94 -8.31 -15.59
C ASN A 45 4.85 -9.33 -14.91
N ILE A 46 4.24 -10.37 -14.33
CA ILE A 46 4.94 -11.62 -14.02
C ILE A 46 5.11 -12.35 -15.34
N GLU A 47 6.35 -12.38 -15.84
CA GLU A 47 6.68 -12.95 -17.14
C GLU A 47 6.79 -14.47 -17.08
N ALA A 48 7.39 -14.98 -16.00
CA ALA A 48 7.56 -16.41 -15.82
C ALA A 48 7.64 -16.80 -14.33
N ILE A 49 7.17 -18.00 -14.04
CA ILE A 49 7.36 -18.69 -12.75
C ILE A 49 7.92 -20.09 -13.06
N GLY A 50 9.04 -20.47 -12.45
CA GLY A 50 9.66 -21.77 -12.69
C GLY A 50 11.00 -21.88 -11.99
N ARG A 51 11.68 -23.02 -12.16
CA ARG A 51 13.01 -23.25 -11.58
C ARG A 51 14.09 -22.92 -12.59
N GLY A 52 15.14 -22.22 -12.15
CA GLY A 52 16.30 -21.94 -12.98
C GLY A 52 15.98 -21.15 -14.24
N LEU A 53 15.11 -20.13 -14.13
CA LEU A 53 14.68 -19.32 -15.27
C LEU A 53 15.87 -18.64 -15.94
N ALA A 54 15.92 -18.74 -17.27
CA ALA A 54 16.74 -17.84 -18.08
C ALA A 54 16.14 -16.43 -18.02
N VAL A 55 16.98 -15.44 -17.81
CA VAL A 55 16.55 -14.05 -17.63
C VAL A 55 17.27 -13.13 -18.60
N PRO A 56 16.67 -11.98 -18.97
CA PRO A 56 17.33 -10.98 -19.81
C PRO A 56 18.64 -10.47 -19.21
N ASP A 57 19.56 -10.04 -20.05
CA ASP A 57 20.78 -9.39 -19.59
C ASP A 57 20.47 -8.15 -18.75
N GLY A 58 21.19 -7.97 -17.65
CA GLY A 58 21.00 -6.84 -16.74
C GLY A 58 19.80 -6.96 -15.82
N THR A 59 19.16 -8.13 -15.71
CA THR A 59 18.11 -8.39 -14.71
C THR A 59 18.67 -8.20 -13.29
N PHE A 60 17.88 -7.53 -12.43
CA PHE A 60 18.19 -7.42 -11.01
C PHE A 60 17.77 -8.70 -10.30
N GLU A 61 18.72 -9.38 -9.65
CA GLU A 61 18.46 -10.64 -8.97
C GLU A 61 18.32 -10.44 -7.46
N ILE A 62 17.27 -11.01 -6.88
CA ILE A 62 17.00 -11.06 -5.45
C ILE A 62 17.04 -12.51 -5.00
N ASP A 63 17.93 -12.85 -4.10
CA ASP A 63 17.95 -14.17 -3.45
C ASP A 63 16.78 -14.25 -2.46
N ALA A 64 15.81 -15.10 -2.78
CA ALA A 64 14.63 -15.36 -1.97
C ALA A 64 14.71 -16.70 -1.23
N THR A 65 15.91 -17.31 -1.15
CA THR A 65 16.12 -18.58 -0.44
C THR A 65 15.62 -18.50 1.00
N GLY A 66 14.73 -19.41 1.38
CA GLY A 66 14.09 -19.44 2.70
C GLY A 66 12.99 -18.39 2.90
N GLY A 67 12.75 -17.52 1.91
CA GLY A 67 11.67 -16.54 1.89
C GLY A 67 10.43 -17.04 1.16
N ILE A 68 9.36 -16.24 1.28
CA ILE A 68 8.10 -16.44 0.56
C ILE A 68 7.95 -15.32 -0.47
N VAL A 69 7.66 -15.69 -1.72
CA VAL A 69 7.30 -14.76 -2.80
C VAL A 69 5.81 -14.93 -3.10
N MET A 70 5.05 -13.87 -2.93
CA MET A 70 3.61 -13.87 -3.14
C MET A 70 3.14 -12.51 -3.69
N PRO A 71 1.96 -12.44 -4.32
CA PRO A 71 1.36 -11.15 -4.67
C PRO A 71 1.19 -10.25 -3.45
N GLY A 72 1.36 -8.94 -3.64
CA GLY A 72 1.07 -7.98 -2.58
C GLY A 72 -0.39 -8.06 -2.11
N MET A 73 -0.60 -7.80 -0.84
CA MET A 73 -1.92 -7.84 -0.24
C MET A 73 -2.84 -6.75 -0.78
N ILE A 74 -4.14 -7.01 -0.72
CA ILE A 74 -5.20 -6.09 -1.12
C ILE A 74 -6.00 -5.71 0.12
N ASP A 75 -6.03 -4.41 0.44
CA ASP A 75 -6.84 -3.85 1.52
C ASP A 75 -8.09 -3.19 0.94
N THR A 76 -9.24 -3.76 1.19
CA THR A 76 -10.52 -3.29 0.66
C THR A 76 -11.32 -2.43 1.63
N HIS A 77 -10.78 -2.13 2.82
CA HIS A 77 -11.47 -1.33 3.83
C HIS A 77 -10.47 -0.49 4.64
N ARG A 78 -10.10 0.67 4.11
CA ARG A 78 -9.24 1.63 4.77
C ARG A 78 -9.80 3.04 4.67
N HIS A 79 -9.62 3.84 5.72
CA HIS A 79 -9.93 5.26 5.75
C HIS A 79 -8.61 6.03 5.86
N MET A 80 -7.96 6.26 4.71
CA MET A 80 -6.55 6.66 4.69
C MET A 80 -6.29 8.05 5.32
N TRP A 81 -7.23 8.99 5.17
CA TRP A 81 -7.12 10.32 5.77
C TRP A 81 -6.98 10.29 7.30
N GLN A 82 -7.53 9.25 7.95
CA GLN A 82 -7.49 9.11 9.40
C GLN A 82 -6.11 8.76 9.95
N THR A 83 -5.19 8.31 9.11
CA THR A 83 -3.83 7.95 9.52
C THR A 83 -3.07 9.14 10.14
N ALA A 84 -3.45 10.37 9.82
CA ALA A 84 -2.90 11.56 10.47
C ALA A 84 -3.10 11.56 12.00
N MET A 85 -4.10 10.83 12.51
CA MET A 85 -4.40 10.70 13.93
C MET A 85 -4.33 9.24 14.43
N ARG A 86 -3.51 8.39 13.80
CA ARG A 86 -3.42 6.98 14.18
C ARG A 86 -2.99 6.83 15.65
N GLY A 87 -3.57 5.83 16.32
CA GLY A 87 -3.37 5.60 17.75
C GLY A 87 -4.26 6.43 18.66
N TYR A 88 -4.94 7.45 18.12
CA TYR A 88 -5.91 8.23 18.85
C TYR A 88 -7.24 7.46 18.94
N GLY A 89 -7.76 7.25 20.14
CA GLY A 89 -9.03 6.56 20.35
C GLY A 89 -8.96 5.03 20.19
N ALA A 90 -7.80 4.42 20.40
CA ALA A 90 -7.63 2.97 20.30
C ALA A 90 -8.52 2.14 21.26
N ASP A 91 -9.00 2.76 22.34
CA ASP A 91 -9.89 2.18 23.35
C ASP A 91 -11.34 2.71 23.28
N TRP A 92 -11.66 3.43 22.21
CA TRP A 92 -12.99 4.00 22.05
C TRP A 92 -14.03 2.99 21.59
N THR A 93 -15.27 3.21 22.02
CA THR A 93 -16.42 2.55 21.40
C THR A 93 -16.67 3.11 19.98
N LEU A 94 -17.42 2.38 19.17
CA LEU A 94 -17.79 2.87 17.83
C LEU A 94 -18.51 4.23 17.87
N THR A 95 -19.35 4.47 18.88
CA THR A 95 -20.04 5.75 19.04
C THR A 95 -19.07 6.89 19.36
N GLN A 96 -18.10 6.65 20.25
CA GLN A 96 -17.05 7.63 20.56
C GLN A 96 -16.20 7.94 19.33
N TYR A 97 -15.79 6.90 18.59
CA TYR A 97 -15.08 7.07 17.32
C TYR A 97 -15.89 7.94 16.35
N PHE A 98 -17.16 7.61 16.14
CA PHE A 98 -18.02 8.32 15.20
C PHE A 98 -18.17 9.80 15.58
N VAL A 99 -18.48 10.09 16.84
CA VAL A 99 -18.67 11.46 17.32
C VAL A 99 -17.35 12.24 17.30
N TRP A 100 -16.34 11.74 18.01
CA TRP A 100 -15.13 12.52 18.24
C TRP A 100 -14.19 12.52 17.04
N TYR A 101 -13.94 11.37 16.46
CA TYR A 101 -12.96 11.24 15.38
C TYR A 101 -13.52 11.77 14.07
N TYR A 102 -14.67 11.25 13.67
CA TYR A 102 -15.24 11.56 12.37
C TYR A 102 -15.94 12.93 12.34
N LEU A 103 -16.84 13.18 13.29
CA LEU A 103 -17.67 14.36 13.24
C LEU A 103 -17.00 15.60 13.87
N GLU A 104 -16.31 15.46 15.00
CA GLU A 104 -15.71 16.63 15.66
C GLU A 104 -14.32 16.95 15.10
N HIS A 105 -13.41 15.98 15.03
CA HIS A 105 -12.06 16.24 14.52
C HIS A 105 -12.03 16.30 12.99
N GLY A 106 -12.72 15.41 12.30
CA GLY A 106 -12.76 15.37 10.84
C GLY A 106 -13.21 16.67 10.20
N LYS A 107 -14.14 17.41 10.85
CA LYS A 107 -14.58 18.73 10.34
C LYS A 107 -13.49 19.80 10.33
N SER A 108 -12.44 19.62 11.12
CA SER A 108 -11.33 20.57 11.25
C SER A 108 -10.17 20.27 10.31
N PHE A 109 -10.21 19.12 9.62
CA PHE A 109 -9.20 18.77 8.65
C PHE A 109 -9.21 19.73 7.48
N ARG A 110 -8.03 20.18 7.09
CA ARG A 110 -7.79 20.98 5.88
C ARG A 110 -7.35 20.04 4.75
N PRO A 111 -7.34 20.48 3.50
CA PRO A 111 -6.80 19.68 2.39
C PRO A 111 -5.40 19.12 2.66
N GLU A 112 -4.51 19.92 3.26
CA GLU A 112 -3.14 19.50 3.59
C GLU A 112 -3.10 18.37 4.64
N ASP A 113 -4.04 18.35 5.57
CA ASP A 113 -4.14 17.31 6.59
C ASP A 113 -4.62 16.01 5.98
N VAL A 114 -5.56 16.09 5.01
CA VAL A 114 -6.01 14.94 4.20
C VAL A 114 -4.87 14.41 3.36
N TYR A 115 -4.13 15.29 2.66
CA TYR A 115 -2.94 14.87 1.89
C TYR A 115 -1.95 14.11 2.77
N ALA A 116 -1.58 14.67 3.91
CA ALA A 116 -0.60 14.08 4.82
C ALA A 116 -1.08 12.72 5.37
N GLY A 117 -2.35 12.61 5.76
CA GLY A 117 -2.95 11.36 6.23
C GLY A 117 -2.95 10.28 5.16
N ASN A 118 -3.43 10.60 3.96
CA ASN A 118 -3.46 9.68 2.83
C ASN A 118 -2.04 9.25 2.41
N LYS A 119 -1.10 10.20 2.33
CA LYS A 119 0.29 9.91 1.96
C LYS A 119 0.96 8.99 2.97
N LEU A 120 0.83 9.28 4.26
CA LEU A 120 1.37 8.43 5.32
C LEU A 120 0.73 7.03 5.28
N SER A 121 -0.59 6.94 5.08
CA SER A 121 -1.29 5.67 4.96
C SER A 121 -0.82 4.84 3.78
N ALA A 122 -0.57 5.49 2.64
CA ALA A 122 -0.06 4.84 1.45
C ALA A 122 1.33 4.22 1.67
N LEU A 123 2.23 5.00 2.26
CA LEU A 123 3.59 4.54 2.60
C LEU A 123 3.57 3.39 3.61
N ASP A 124 2.77 3.51 4.66
CA ASP A 124 2.59 2.51 5.71
C ASP A 124 2.02 1.18 5.13
N ALA A 125 1.05 1.29 4.20
CA ALA A 125 0.47 0.14 3.51
C ALA A 125 1.52 -0.60 2.66
N LEU A 126 2.29 0.15 1.86
CA LEU A 126 3.36 -0.41 1.02
C LEU A 126 4.45 -1.07 1.87
N ASP A 127 4.88 -0.44 2.95
CA ASP A 127 5.86 -1.00 3.90
C ASP A 127 5.37 -2.32 4.52
N ALA A 128 4.06 -2.42 4.77
CA ALA A 128 3.42 -3.64 5.26
C ALA A 128 3.12 -4.69 4.16
N GLY A 129 3.50 -4.45 2.89
CA GLY A 129 3.25 -5.34 1.76
C GLY A 129 1.84 -5.26 1.17
N VAL A 130 1.05 -4.25 1.52
CA VAL A 130 -0.25 -3.97 0.89
C VAL A 130 -0.02 -3.10 -0.35
N THR A 131 -0.24 -3.67 -1.53
CA THR A 131 0.05 -3.01 -2.82
C THR A 131 -1.19 -2.46 -3.51
N THR A 132 -2.38 -2.81 -3.04
CA THR A 132 -3.65 -2.33 -3.58
C THR A 132 -4.58 -1.97 -2.43
N THR A 133 -5.13 -0.76 -2.45
CA THR A 133 -5.99 -0.26 -1.37
C THR A 133 -7.23 0.42 -1.92
N VAL A 134 -8.39 0.11 -1.33
CA VAL A 134 -9.60 0.91 -1.47
C VAL A 134 -9.63 1.91 -0.32
N ASP A 135 -9.38 3.18 -0.64
CA ASP A 135 -9.55 4.27 0.32
C ASP A 135 -11.02 4.70 0.37
N TRP A 136 -11.74 4.27 1.38
CA TRP A 136 -13.06 4.83 1.65
C TRP A 136 -12.88 6.20 2.30
N SER A 137 -12.83 7.19 1.45
CA SER A 137 -12.47 8.57 1.79
C SER A 137 -13.71 9.37 2.18
N HIS A 138 -14.28 9.05 3.33
CA HIS A 138 -15.53 9.62 3.83
C HIS A 138 -15.34 10.94 4.60
N GLY A 139 -14.11 11.44 4.70
CA GLY A 139 -13.76 12.71 5.34
C GLY A 139 -13.66 13.90 4.39
N LEU A 140 -14.00 13.74 3.11
CA LEU A 140 -13.85 14.77 2.08
C LEU A 140 -15.02 15.76 2.12
N ARG A 141 -14.73 17.03 2.41
CA ARG A 141 -15.75 18.07 2.62
C ARG A 141 -15.90 19.02 1.45
N THR A 142 -14.83 19.23 0.70
CA THR A 142 -14.81 20.12 -0.47
C THR A 142 -14.03 19.44 -1.59
N LEU A 143 -14.07 20.02 -2.79
CA LEU A 143 -13.30 19.53 -3.93
C LEU A 143 -11.80 19.48 -3.61
N GLU A 144 -11.28 20.50 -2.95
CA GLU A 144 -9.86 20.61 -2.62
C GLU A 144 -9.40 19.48 -1.68
N HIS A 145 -10.26 18.99 -0.78
CA HIS A 145 -9.96 17.81 0.02
C HIS A 145 -9.88 16.55 -0.86
N GLY A 146 -10.77 16.43 -1.85
CA GLY A 146 -10.74 15.34 -2.82
C GLY A 146 -9.49 15.35 -3.70
N GLU A 147 -9.11 16.52 -4.19
CA GLU A 147 -7.88 16.73 -4.96
C GLU A 147 -6.65 16.39 -4.12
N ALA A 148 -6.58 16.85 -2.88
CA ALA A 148 -5.49 16.54 -1.96
C ALA A 148 -5.36 15.03 -1.67
N ALA A 149 -6.49 14.32 -1.49
CA ALA A 149 -6.50 12.87 -1.36
C ALA A 149 -5.96 12.20 -2.62
N LEU A 150 -6.45 12.60 -3.79
CA LEU A 150 -6.02 12.07 -5.09
C LEU A 150 -4.52 12.30 -5.33
N ASP A 151 -4.02 13.51 -5.06
CA ASP A 151 -2.61 13.87 -5.22
C ASP A 151 -1.72 13.01 -4.31
N ALA A 152 -2.14 12.77 -3.07
CA ALA A 152 -1.42 11.89 -2.15
C ALA A 152 -1.31 10.46 -2.70
N LEU A 153 -2.40 9.92 -3.26
CA LEU A 153 -2.44 8.57 -3.80
C LEU A 153 -1.67 8.45 -5.11
N THR A 154 -1.84 9.39 -6.04
CA THR A 154 -1.16 9.37 -7.34
C THR A 154 0.35 9.59 -7.24
N SER A 155 0.79 10.29 -6.19
CA SER A 155 2.21 10.46 -5.87
C SER A 155 2.82 9.29 -5.09
N SER A 156 2.09 8.20 -4.89
CA SER A 156 2.52 6.99 -4.18
C SER A 156 2.52 5.80 -5.13
N ASP A 157 3.45 4.86 -4.94
CA ASP A 157 3.71 3.77 -5.91
C ASP A 157 2.74 2.58 -5.80
N GLY A 158 1.68 2.67 -5.00
CA GLY A 158 0.64 1.64 -4.87
C GLY A 158 -0.47 1.76 -5.93
N ARG A 159 -1.40 0.81 -5.89
CA ARG A 159 -2.66 0.88 -6.65
C ARG A 159 -3.78 1.29 -5.71
N TYR A 160 -4.53 2.33 -6.09
CA TYR A 160 -5.55 2.89 -5.22
C TYR A 160 -6.88 3.05 -5.94
N VAL A 161 -7.96 2.79 -5.21
CA VAL A 161 -9.30 3.18 -5.58
C VAL A 161 -9.75 4.22 -4.57
N LEU A 162 -9.89 5.47 -4.99
CA LEU A 162 -10.47 6.53 -4.16
C LEU A 162 -12.00 6.39 -4.20
N ALA A 163 -12.56 5.80 -3.15
CA ALA A 163 -14.01 5.73 -2.96
C ALA A 163 -14.47 7.00 -2.25
N TYR A 164 -14.92 7.98 -3.04
CA TYR A 164 -15.40 9.26 -2.54
C TYR A 164 -16.68 9.08 -1.73
N GLY A 165 -16.63 9.38 -0.45
CA GLY A 165 -17.76 9.33 0.48
C GLY A 165 -18.21 10.72 0.91
N ASN A 166 -19.53 10.91 0.99
CA ASN A 166 -20.06 12.14 1.56
C ASN A 166 -19.82 12.17 3.07
N ILE A 167 -19.31 13.31 3.54
CA ILE A 167 -19.31 13.63 4.96
C ILE A 167 -20.66 14.27 5.33
N PHE A 168 -21.13 14.00 6.53
CA PHE A 168 -22.22 14.79 7.12
C PHE A 168 -21.76 16.24 7.29
N ASN A 169 -22.28 17.16 6.48
CA ASN A 169 -21.96 18.58 6.51
C ASN A 169 -23.02 19.41 7.25
N GLY A 170 -24.04 18.77 7.79
CA GLY A 170 -25.13 19.44 8.49
C GLY A 170 -24.87 19.61 10.00
N PRO A 171 -25.53 20.60 10.65
CA PRO A 171 -25.62 20.58 12.09
C PRO A 171 -26.35 19.31 12.55
N TRP A 172 -25.94 18.75 13.66
CA TRP A 172 -26.73 17.74 14.35
C TRP A 172 -27.94 18.43 14.93
N GLU A 173 -29.12 18.12 14.44
CA GLU A 173 -30.38 18.43 15.10
C GLU A 173 -30.90 17.20 15.87
#